data_fbf51a004c10303b9176f125c913fa26
#
_entry.id   fbf51a004c10303b9176f125c913fa26
#
_cell.length_a   1.000
_cell.length_b   1.000
_cell.length_c   1.000
_cell.angle_alpha   90.00
_cell.angle_beta   90.00
_cell.angle_gamma   90.00
#
_symmetry.space_group_name_H-M   'P 1'
#
loop_
_entity.id
_entity.type
_entity.pdbx_description
1 polymer ?
#
loop_
_entity_poly.entity_id
_entity_poly.type
_entity_poly.pdbx_seq_one_letter_code
_entity_poly.pdbx_strand_id
1 'polypeptide(L)'
;MQAPAGHHSIQKRMKAICGAGPSLIIYTAATLLFGLAPVRGQAPPENPAEHEREELGVNPYTAPSVAEIFQQLDDLKPLPFDQLKRDFPQATHASREQMGMVFGGLVADGFLIVEAQKKNLVEELGRVLLRQARSLGVGDRVMRHSASLTELGKKGDWPAVRRELISTQQDVEQAMTELRDQKMAHLISLGGWLRGLEICAGAVESNYTTDRAAVLWQRDLINYFAEEIKTLPPAVAHKPLFEKVRAGVGAIRALLNRAPEKLSLEDVKALHAQAKELNLAIAAAD
;
A
#
# COMPACT_ATOMS: atom_id res chain seq x y z
N MET A 1 -40.05 38.12 18.95
CA MET A 1 -41.24 37.30 18.62
C MET A 1 -40.78 35.88 18.37
N GLN A 2 -40.85 35.14 19.39
CA GLN A 2 -41.55 33.89 19.67
C GLN A 2 -40.97 32.65 18.93
N ALA A 3 -40.29 31.83 19.72
CA ALA A 3 -40.30 30.34 19.61
C ALA A 3 -41.67 29.84 20.15
N PRO A 4 -42.09 28.55 20.03
CA PRO A 4 -41.51 27.47 20.82
C PRO A 4 -41.50 26.09 20.09
N ALA A 5 -40.63 25.13 20.44
CA ALA A 5 -40.75 24.03 21.45
C ALA A 5 -41.77 22.90 21.11
N GLY A 6 -41.32 21.67 21.20
CA GLY A 6 -42.16 20.46 21.21
C GLY A 6 -41.40 19.14 21.35
N HIS A 7 -41.03 18.77 22.59
CA HIS A 7 -40.74 17.41 23.05
C HIS A 7 -41.93 16.48 22.89
N HIS A 8 -41.71 15.18 22.57
CA HIS A 8 -42.45 14.12 23.27
C HIS A 8 -41.71 12.77 23.25
N SER A 9 -41.35 12.37 24.43
CA SER A 9 -41.01 11.04 24.92
C SER A 9 -42.28 10.22 25.12
N ILE A 10 -42.26 8.92 24.76
CA ILE A 10 -43.19 7.94 25.36
C ILE A 10 -42.45 6.66 25.69
N GLN A 11 -42.35 6.47 26.99
CA GLN A 11 -41.99 5.24 27.69
C GLN A 11 -43.29 4.59 28.20
N LYS A 12 -43.25 3.24 28.51
CA LYS A 12 -44.22 2.35 29.26
C LYS A 12 -45.03 1.44 28.33
N ARG A 13 -45.21 0.15 28.61
CA ARG A 13 -45.44 -0.53 29.90
C ARG A 13 -45.30 -2.05 29.81
N MET A 14 -44.77 -2.65 30.87
CA MET A 14 -44.90 -4.05 31.25
C MET A 14 -46.37 -4.46 31.47
N LYS A 15 -46.69 -5.73 31.23
CA LYS A 15 -47.62 -6.48 32.10
C LYS A 15 -47.35 -8.00 32.06
N ALA A 16 -47.17 -8.54 33.24
CA ALA A 16 -47.13 -9.97 33.58
C ALA A 16 -48.56 -10.50 33.73
N ILE A 17 -48.77 -11.78 33.46
CA ILE A 17 -49.87 -12.55 34.03
C ILE A 17 -49.38 -13.94 34.43
N CYS A 18 -49.66 -14.30 35.73
CA CYS A 18 -49.47 -15.59 36.38
C CYS A 18 -50.52 -16.61 35.97
N GLY A 19 -50.20 -17.91 36.11
CA GLY A 19 -51.18 -18.99 36.16
C GLY A 19 -50.57 -20.37 36.47
N ALA A 20 -50.79 -20.81 37.65
CA ALA A 20 -50.68 -21.99 38.51
C ALA A 20 -50.51 -23.38 37.86
N GLY A 21 -49.75 -24.24 38.59
CA GLY A 21 -49.42 -25.66 38.44
C GLY A 21 -50.62 -26.64 38.76
N PRO A 22 -50.45 -27.90 39.21
CA PRO A 22 -49.27 -28.65 39.66
C PRO A 22 -49.20 -30.10 39.08
N SER A 23 -48.15 -30.88 39.30
CA SER A 23 -48.11 -32.23 39.84
C SER A 23 -46.80 -32.97 39.68
N LEU A 24 -46.37 -33.45 40.79
CA LEU A 24 -45.27 -34.29 41.16
C LEU A 24 -45.20 -35.63 40.41
N ILE A 25 -44.04 -35.98 39.88
CA ILE A 25 -43.56 -37.38 39.80
C ILE A 25 -42.01 -37.34 39.98
N ILE A 26 -41.60 -38.00 41.07
CA ILE A 26 -40.20 -38.21 41.44
C ILE A 26 -39.69 -39.43 40.68
N TYR A 27 -38.64 -39.26 39.88
CA TYR A 27 -37.76 -40.34 39.46
C TYR A 27 -36.32 -39.94 39.77
N THR A 28 -35.77 -40.59 40.79
CA THR A 28 -34.35 -40.58 41.12
C THR A 28 -33.59 -41.39 40.07
N ALA A 29 -32.82 -40.70 39.20
CA ALA A 29 -31.78 -41.29 38.42
C ALA A 29 -30.47 -40.56 38.73
N ALA A 30 -29.58 -41.23 39.42
CA ALA A 30 -28.21 -40.78 39.66
C ALA A 30 -27.45 -40.78 38.34
N THR A 31 -27.22 -39.63 37.78
CA THR A 31 -26.29 -39.44 36.64
C THR A 31 -25.03 -38.79 37.16
N LEU A 32 -23.94 -39.55 37.05
CA LEU A 32 -22.56 -39.11 37.19
C LEU A 32 -22.33 -37.84 36.34
N LEU A 33 -22.18 -36.71 36.99
CA LEU A 33 -21.70 -35.47 36.42
C LEU A 33 -20.20 -35.62 36.18
N PHE A 34 -19.81 -36.08 34.98
CA PHE A 34 -18.51 -35.76 34.42
C PHE A 34 -18.52 -34.27 34.12
N GLY A 35 -17.82 -33.51 34.95
CA GLY A 35 -17.57 -32.10 34.72
C GLY A 35 -16.73 -31.91 33.45
N LEU A 36 -17.39 -31.60 32.34
CA LEU A 36 -16.73 -30.97 31.18
C LEU A 36 -16.41 -29.52 31.59
N ALA A 37 -15.19 -29.32 32.10
CA ALA A 37 -14.64 -27.98 32.19
C ALA A 37 -14.62 -27.42 30.77
N PRO A 38 -15.08 -26.17 30.52
CA PRO A 38 -14.89 -25.53 29.22
C PRO A 38 -13.38 -25.43 29.00
N VAL A 39 -12.87 -26.13 27.98
CA VAL A 39 -11.54 -25.87 27.45
C VAL A 39 -11.62 -24.44 26.92
N ARG A 40 -11.14 -23.51 27.76
CA ARG A 40 -10.83 -22.16 27.30
C ARG A 40 -9.75 -22.33 26.23
N GLY A 41 -10.15 -22.30 24.97
CA GLY A 41 -9.22 -22.19 23.88
C GLY A 41 -8.36 -20.95 24.17
N GLN A 42 -7.10 -21.17 24.49
CA GLN A 42 -6.12 -20.10 24.44
C GLN A 42 -6.11 -19.62 23.00
N ALA A 43 -6.45 -18.35 22.79
CA ALA A 43 -6.20 -17.70 21.51
C ALA A 43 -4.73 -17.98 21.14
N PRO A 44 -4.43 -18.33 19.88
CA PRO A 44 -3.05 -18.46 19.46
C PRO A 44 -2.30 -17.19 19.86
N PRO A 45 -1.02 -17.26 20.25
CA PRO A 45 -0.26 -16.06 20.57
C PRO A 45 -0.33 -15.13 19.37
N GLU A 46 -0.84 -13.93 19.59
CA GLU A 46 -0.86 -12.87 18.56
C GLU A 46 0.59 -12.68 18.06
N ASN A 47 0.79 -12.96 16.78
CA ASN A 47 2.08 -12.74 16.15
C ASN A 47 2.22 -11.22 15.95
N PRO A 48 3.19 -10.54 16.58
CA PRO A 48 3.36 -9.09 16.42
C PRO A 48 3.41 -8.66 14.96
N ALA A 49 3.95 -9.51 14.07
CA ALA A 49 3.98 -9.25 12.63
C ALA A 49 2.59 -9.33 11.97
N GLU A 50 1.64 -10.07 12.51
CA GLU A 50 0.25 -10.09 12.03
C GLU A 50 -0.49 -8.83 12.44
N HIS A 51 -0.29 -8.35 13.67
CA HIS A 51 -0.91 -7.13 14.16
C HIS A 51 -0.43 -5.90 13.38
N GLU A 52 0.88 -5.81 13.13
CA GLU A 52 1.48 -4.76 12.29
C GLU A 52 0.92 -4.75 10.85
N ARG A 53 0.63 -5.94 10.28
CA ARG A 53 0.02 -6.08 8.95
C ARG A 53 -1.45 -5.65 8.93
N GLU A 54 -2.20 -5.94 9.99
CA GLU A 54 -3.60 -5.51 10.13
C GLU A 54 -3.71 -3.98 10.23
N GLU A 55 -2.80 -3.32 10.98
CA GLU A 55 -2.74 -1.87 11.08
C GLU A 55 -2.42 -1.19 9.74
N LEU A 56 -1.57 -1.81 8.91
CA LEU A 56 -1.24 -1.33 7.56
C LEU A 56 -2.32 -1.68 6.50
N GLY A 57 -3.41 -2.36 6.90
CA GLY A 57 -4.43 -2.83 5.97
C GLY A 57 -3.94 -3.91 5.00
N VAL A 58 -2.86 -4.62 5.37
CA VAL A 58 -2.27 -5.70 4.58
C VAL A 58 -2.44 -7.04 5.28
N ASN A 59 -2.57 -8.09 4.50
CA ASN A 59 -2.53 -9.47 4.97
C ASN A 59 -1.50 -10.25 4.14
N PRO A 60 -1.24 -11.54 4.42
CA PRO A 60 -0.27 -12.31 3.63
C PRO A 60 -0.54 -12.36 2.12
N TYR A 61 -1.73 -11.93 1.70
CA TYR A 61 -2.19 -11.96 0.30
C TYR A 61 -2.37 -10.57 -0.31
N THR A 62 -2.21 -9.48 0.47
CA THR A 62 -2.34 -8.10 -0.03
C THR A 62 -1.08 -7.32 0.26
N ALA A 63 -0.63 -6.56 -0.72
CA ALA A 63 0.48 -5.63 -0.56
C ALA A 63 -0.03 -4.23 -0.13
N PRO A 64 0.80 -3.40 0.52
CA PRO A 64 0.44 -2.02 0.86
C PRO A 64 0.02 -1.23 -0.38
N SER A 65 -1.07 -0.47 -0.27
CA SER A 65 -1.58 0.30 -1.40
C SER A 65 -0.72 1.53 -1.68
N VAL A 66 -0.34 1.74 -2.93
CA VAL A 66 0.29 3.01 -3.35
C VAL A 66 -0.69 4.17 -3.45
N ALA A 67 -1.99 3.95 -3.22
CA ALA A 67 -2.99 5.04 -3.19
C ALA A 67 -2.67 6.09 -2.12
N GLU A 68 -2.02 5.71 -1.02
CA GLU A 68 -1.55 6.63 0.01
C GLU A 68 -0.50 7.64 -0.51
N ILE A 69 0.29 7.25 -1.53
CA ILE A 69 1.24 8.17 -2.17
C ILE A 69 0.50 9.38 -2.76
N PHE A 70 -0.68 9.20 -3.33
CA PHE A 70 -1.48 10.32 -3.82
C PHE A 70 -1.85 11.31 -2.71
N GLN A 71 -2.24 10.80 -1.54
CA GLN A 71 -2.56 11.67 -0.41
C GLN A 71 -1.34 12.49 0.01
N GLN A 72 -0.18 11.84 0.11
CA GLN A 72 1.07 12.51 0.46
C GLN A 72 1.48 13.55 -0.58
N LEU A 73 1.31 13.27 -1.88
CA LEU A 73 1.60 14.24 -2.94
C LEU A 73 0.63 15.42 -2.93
N ASP A 74 -0.64 15.22 -2.55
CA ASP A 74 -1.60 16.30 -2.36
C ASP A 74 -1.13 17.28 -1.27
N ASP A 75 -0.65 16.75 -0.13
CA ASP A 75 -0.14 17.54 1.00
C ASP A 75 1.17 18.28 0.67
N LEU A 76 1.90 17.81 -0.35
CA LEU A 76 3.19 18.37 -0.77
C LEU A 76 3.09 19.36 -1.94
N LYS A 77 1.91 19.72 -2.40
CA LYS A 77 1.76 20.69 -3.50
C LYS A 77 2.24 22.10 -3.13
N PRO A 78 2.77 22.89 -4.09
CA PRO A 78 3.07 22.51 -5.49
C PRO A 78 4.30 21.61 -5.61
N LEU A 79 4.25 20.65 -6.55
CA LEU A 79 5.35 19.72 -6.78
C LEU A 79 6.35 20.29 -7.81
N PRO A 80 7.67 20.18 -7.57
CA PRO A 80 8.70 20.60 -8.52
C PRO A 80 8.87 19.54 -9.63
N PHE A 81 7.85 19.37 -10.48
CA PHE A 81 7.74 18.29 -11.47
C PHE A 81 9.00 18.06 -12.30
N ASP A 82 9.60 19.14 -12.83
CA ASP A 82 10.76 19.04 -13.70
C ASP A 82 12.02 18.50 -13.01
N GLN A 83 12.10 18.63 -11.69
CA GLN A 83 13.18 18.06 -10.86
C GLN A 83 12.93 16.60 -10.49
N LEU A 84 11.65 16.20 -10.40
CA LEU A 84 11.21 14.89 -9.91
C LEU A 84 10.93 13.89 -11.04
N LYS A 85 10.62 14.38 -12.24
CA LYS A 85 10.37 13.51 -13.40
C LYS A 85 11.62 12.74 -13.80
N ARG A 86 11.41 11.57 -14.37
CA ARG A 86 12.45 10.78 -15.06
C ARG A 86 11.92 10.28 -16.39
N ASP A 87 12.81 9.80 -17.25
CA ASP A 87 12.42 9.13 -18.48
C ASP A 87 11.85 7.74 -18.19
N PHE A 88 10.88 7.32 -18.98
CA PHE A 88 10.33 5.99 -18.87
C PHE A 88 11.30 4.94 -19.42
N PRO A 89 11.38 3.74 -18.78
CA PRO A 89 12.21 2.66 -19.28
C PRO A 89 11.77 2.24 -20.68
N GLN A 90 12.70 2.23 -21.63
CA GLN A 90 12.45 1.88 -23.03
C GLN A 90 12.51 0.37 -23.27
N ALA A 91 13.30 -0.35 -22.48
CA ALA A 91 13.48 -1.80 -22.58
C ALA A 91 12.68 -2.53 -21.49
N THR A 92 12.48 -3.84 -21.70
CA THR A 92 12.08 -4.78 -20.65
C THR A 92 13.33 -5.35 -20.02
N HIS A 93 13.28 -5.62 -18.72
CA HIS A 93 14.39 -6.23 -17.98
C HIS A 93 14.35 -7.76 -18.10
N ALA A 94 15.50 -8.41 -17.95
CA ALA A 94 15.60 -9.87 -18.01
C ALA A 94 14.98 -10.53 -16.76
N SER A 95 15.09 -9.88 -15.60
CA SER A 95 14.54 -10.40 -14.35
C SER A 95 13.06 -10.00 -14.20
N ARG A 96 12.20 -11.02 -14.05
CA ARG A 96 10.77 -10.82 -13.81
C ARG A 96 10.51 -10.05 -12.52
N GLU A 97 11.30 -10.29 -11.48
CA GLU A 97 11.21 -9.61 -10.19
C GLU A 97 11.59 -8.12 -10.31
N GLN A 98 12.62 -7.81 -11.11
CA GLN A 98 12.99 -6.43 -11.42
C GLN A 98 11.87 -5.72 -12.19
N MET A 99 11.28 -6.39 -13.20
CA MET A 99 10.13 -5.85 -13.93
C MET A 99 8.94 -5.51 -13.02
N GLY A 100 8.70 -6.31 -11.97
CA GLY A 100 7.68 -6.01 -10.96
C GLY A 100 7.96 -4.69 -10.25
N MET A 101 9.18 -4.48 -9.75
CA MET A 101 9.57 -3.23 -9.11
C MET A 101 9.50 -2.04 -10.08
N VAL A 102 9.93 -2.22 -11.34
CA VAL A 102 9.82 -1.17 -12.39
C VAL A 102 8.36 -0.82 -12.65
N PHE A 103 7.47 -1.82 -12.72
CA PHE A 103 6.04 -1.57 -12.90
C PHE A 103 5.45 -0.71 -11.78
N GLY A 104 5.73 -1.06 -10.52
CA GLY A 104 5.29 -0.26 -9.36
C GLY A 104 5.84 1.18 -9.43
N GLY A 105 7.11 1.35 -9.75
CA GLY A 105 7.73 2.67 -9.93
C GLY A 105 7.06 3.50 -11.04
N LEU A 106 6.63 2.87 -12.14
CA LEU A 106 5.87 3.54 -13.20
C LEU A 106 4.49 4.02 -12.75
N VAL A 107 3.82 3.27 -11.88
CA VAL A 107 2.55 3.71 -11.28
C VAL A 107 2.79 4.97 -10.43
N ALA A 108 3.86 5.01 -9.63
CA ALA A 108 4.23 6.18 -8.84
C ALA A 108 4.62 7.39 -9.74
N ASP A 109 5.30 7.18 -10.87
CA ASP A 109 5.53 8.23 -11.88
C ASP A 109 4.20 8.74 -12.45
N GLY A 110 3.22 7.85 -12.63
CA GLY A 110 1.86 8.22 -13.05
C GLY A 110 1.18 9.16 -12.07
N PHE A 111 1.36 8.96 -10.77
CA PHE A 111 0.83 9.85 -9.74
C PHE A 111 1.45 11.25 -9.84
N LEU A 112 2.76 11.34 -10.01
CA LEU A 112 3.44 12.62 -10.24
C LEU A 112 2.91 13.34 -11.50
N ILE A 113 2.69 12.60 -12.60
CA ILE A 113 2.14 13.13 -13.86
C ILE A 113 0.72 13.68 -13.66
N VAL A 114 -0.13 12.95 -12.93
CA VAL A 114 -1.51 13.35 -12.61
C VAL A 114 -1.53 14.61 -11.76
N GLU A 115 -0.75 14.63 -10.68
CA GLU A 115 -0.68 15.77 -9.77
C GLU A 115 -0.13 17.03 -10.44
N ALA A 116 0.80 16.87 -11.36
CA ALA A 116 1.34 17.96 -12.19
C ALA A 116 0.51 18.25 -13.45
N GLN A 117 -0.58 17.50 -13.70
CA GLN A 117 -1.49 17.65 -14.83
C GLN A 117 -0.78 17.62 -16.21
N LYS A 118 0.21 16.73 -16.38
CA LYS A 118 1.03 16.60 -17.60
C LYS A 118 0.35 15.72 -18.64
N LYS A 119 -0.67 16.26 -19.30
CA LYS A 119 -1.53 15.56 -20.27
C LYS A 119 -0.77 14.80 -21.37
N ASN A 120 0.31 15.39 -21.89
CA ASN A 120 1.14 14.81 -22.94
C ASN A 120 1.89 13.54 -22.52
N LEU A 121 2.04 13.27 -21.22
CA LEU A 121 2.74 12.09 -20.71
C LEU A 121 1.81 10.92 -20.36
N VAL A 122 0.49 11.16 -20.25
CA VAL A 122 -0.46 10.11 -19.82
C VAL A 122 -0.57 8.98 -20.85
N GLU A 123 -0.60 9.31 -22.14
CA GLU A 123 -0.65 8.31 -23.22
C GLU A 123 0.63 7.45 -23.27
N GLU A 124 1.78 8.09 -23.11
CA GLU A 124 3.07 7.37 -23.09
C GLU A 124 3.15 6.46 -21.87
N LEU A 125 2.74 6.94 -20.69
CA LEU A 125 2.64 6.15 -19.46
C LEU A 125 1.76 4.90 -19.68
N GLY A 126 0.57 5.06 -20.25
CA GLY A 126 -0.34 3.94 -20.52
C GLY A 126 0.29 2.87 -21.42
N ARG A 127 1.03 3.30 -22.46
CA ARG A 127 1.75 2.38 -23.37
C ARG A 127 2.88 1.65 -22.64
N VAL A 128 3.63 2.34 -21.80
CA VAL A 128 4.75 1.74 -21.05
C VAL A 128 4.24 0.77 -20.00
N LEU A 129 3.19 1.13 -19.24
CA LEU A 129 2.54 0.24 -18.26
C LEU A 129 2.05 -1.05 -18.94
N LEU A 130 1.39 -0.95 -20.10
CA LEU A 130 0.92 -2.12 -20.84
C LEU A 130 2.08 -3.01 -21.31
N ARG A 131 3.18 -2.42 -21.79
CA ARG A 131 4.37 -3.18 -22.20
C ARG A 131 4.97 -3.95 -21.03
N GLN A 132 5.15 -3.32 -19.87
CA GLN A 132 5.69 -3.98 -18.68
C GLN A 132 4.74 -5.06 -18.14
N ALA A 133 3.43 -4.80 -18.13
CA ALA A 133 2.43 -5.79 -17.72
C ALA A 133 2.43 -7.04 -18.63
N ARG A 134 2.62 -6.87 -19.94
CA ARG A 134 2.79 -8.02 -20.87
C ARG A 134 4.02 -8.86 -20.53
N SER A 135 5.12 -8.22 -20.18
CA SER A 135 6.33 -8.94 -19.75
C SER A 135 6.15 -9.66 -18.42
N LEU A 136 5.26 -9.19 -17.56
CA LEU A 136 4.85 -9.87 -16.33
C LEU A 136 3.80 -10.98 -16.55
N GLY A 137 3.27 -11.13 -17.77
CA GLY A 137 2.24 -12.12 -18.10
C GLY A 137 0.81 -11.68 -17.76
N VAL A 138 0.58 -10.41 -17.45
CA VAL A 138 -0.74 -9.87 -17.06
C VAL A 138 -1.22 -8.74 -17.99
N GLY A 139 -0.73 -8.72 -19.23
CA GLY A 139 -1.04 -7.67 -20.20
C GLY A 139 -2.52 -7.49 -20.46
N ASP A 140 -3.32 -8.55 -20.47
CA ASP A 140 -4.76 -8.49 -20.71
C ASP A 140 -5.50 -7.72 -19.61
N ARG A 141 -5.03 -7.78 -18.36
CA ARG A 141 -5.57 -6.99 -17.24
C ARG A 141 -5.35 -5.49 -17.48
N VAL A 142 -4.17 -5.10 -17.96
CA VAL A 142 -3.76 -3.70 -18.12
C VAL A 142 -4.19 -3.10 -19.46
N MET A 143 -4.55 -3.89 -20.44
CA MET A 143 -4.90 -3.39 -21.78
C MET A 143 -6.09 -2.40 -21.75
N ARG A 144 -7.14 -2.70 -20.99
CA ARG A 144 -8.30 -1.81 -20.83
C ARG A 144 -7.92 -0.52 -20.08
N HIS A 145 -7.10 -0.63 -19.04
CA HIS A 145 -6.61 0.52 -18.28
C HIS A 145 -5.76 1.45 -19.15
N SER A 146 -4.87 0.91 -19.97
CA SER A 146 -4.04 1.71 -20.89
C SER A 146 -4.89 2.53 -21.89
N ALA A 147 -5.95 1.93 -22.44
CA ALA A 147 -6.89 2.64 -23.32
C ALA A 147 -7.68 3.72 -22.54
N SER A 148 -8.18 3.38 -21.35
CA SER A 148 -8.91 4.31 -20.48
C SER A 148 -8.03 5.50 -20.06
N LEU A 149 -6.80 5.26 -19.61
CA LEU A 149 -5.84 6.31 -19.26
C LEU A 149 -5.62 7.29 -20.43
N THR A 150 -5.47 6.77 -21.66
CA THR A 150 -5.31 7.58 -22.85
C THR A 150 -6.50 8.50 -23.09
N GLU A 151 -7.72 7.96 -23.02
CA GLU A 151 -8.95 8.73 -23.24
C GLU A 151 -9.20 9.76 -22.13
N LEU A 152 -9.02 9.37 -20.88
CA LEU A 152 -9.17 10.25 -19.73
C LEU A 152 -8.12 11.38 -19.74
N GLY A 153 -6.88 11.05 -20.07
CA GLY A 153 -5.80 12.01 -20.22
C GLY A 153 -6.08 13.05 -21.33
N LYS A 154 -6.61 12.62 -22.49
CA LYS A 154 -7.04 13.53 -23.56
C LYS A 154 -8.13 14.51 -23.10
N LYS A 155 -9.06 14.04 -22.28
CA LYS A 155 -10.14 14.87 -21.70
C LYS A 155 -9.65 15.80 -20.58
N GLY A 156 -8.53 15.48 -19.95
CA GLY A 156 -8.02 16.19 -18.77
C GLY A 156 -8.85 15.89 -17.51
N ASP A 157 -9.52 14.73 -17.47
CA ASP A 157 -10.26 14.27 -16.28
C ASP A 157 -9.31 13.66 -15.25
N TRP A 158 -8.56 14.53 -14.55
CA TRP A 158 -7.52 14.13 -13.61
C TRP A 158 -8.03 13.25 -12.46
N PRO A 159 -9.20 13.51 -11.87
CA PRO A 159 -9.76 12.60 -10.86
C PRO A 159 -10.02 11.20 -11.40
N ALA A 160 -10.45 11.07 -12.65
CA ALA A 160 -10.66 9.77 -13.28
C ALA A 160 -9.33 9.09 -13.65
N VAL A 161 -8.33 9.83 -14.15
CA VAL A 161 -6.97 9.30 -14.40
C VAL A 161 -6.36 8.76 -13.09
N ARG A 162 -6.51 9.48 -11.98
CA ARG A 162 -6.06 9.05 -10.65
C ARG A 162 -6.68 7.71 -10.25
N ARG A 163 -8.01 7.58 -10.33
CA ARG A 163 -8.72 6.33 -10.04
C ARG A 163 -8.26 5.18 -10.94
N GLU A 164 -8.08 5.46 -12.22
CA GLU A 164 -7.66 4.47 -13.20
C GLU A 164 -6.25 3.92 -12.91
N LEU A 165 -5.32 4.76 -12.46
CA LEU A 165 -3.98 4.34 -12.04
C LEU A 165 -4.03 3.43 -10.80
N ILE A 166 -4.85 3.78 -9.81
CA ILE A 166 -5.05 2.95 -8.61
C ILE A 166 -5.62 1.59 -9.03
N SER A 167 -6.68 1.59 -9.85
CA SER A 167 -7.29 0.35 -10.35
C SER A 167 -6.31 -0.49 -11.17
N THR A 168 -5.46 0.14 -11.98
CA THR A 168 -4.42 -0.57 -12.75
C THR A 168 -3.48 -1.36 -11.84
N GLN A 169 -3.00 -0.75 -10.76
CA GLN A 169 -2.14 -1.45 -9.81
C GLN A 169 -2.88 -2.58 -9.10
N GLN A 170 -4.08 -2.29 -8.57
CA GLN A 170 -4.88 -3.29 -7.86
C GLN A 170 -5.18 -4.51 -8.73
N ASP A 171 -5.56 -4.31 -10.00
CA ASP A 171 -5.83 -5.41 -10.93
C ASP A 171 -4.59 -6.25 -11.23
N VAL A 172 -3.40 -5.63 -11.29
CA VAL A 172 -2.13 -6.35 -11.47
C VAL A 172 -1.76 -7.13 -10.21
N GLU A 173 -1.86 -6.53 -9.03
CA GLU A 173 -1.57 -7.21 -7.76
C GLU A 173 -2.54 -8.38 -7.51
N GLN A 174 -3.82 -8.19 -7.82
CA GLN A 174 -4.82 -9.27 -7.77
C GLN A 174 -4.46 -10.40 -8.74
N ALA A 175 -4.07 -10.08 -9.98
CA ALA A 175 -3.64 -11.10 -10.95
C ALA A 175 -2.43 -11.90 -10.45
N MET A 176 -1.46 -11.25 -9.79
CA MET A 176 -0.33 -11.95 -9.18
C MET A 176 -0.79 -12.88 -8.04
N THR A 177 -1.76 -12.44 -7.24
CA THR A 177 -2.34 -13.28 -6.18
C THR A 177 -3.07 -14.49 -6.75
N GLU A 178 -3.87 -14.31 -7.81
CA GLU A 178 -4.56 -15.40 -8.53
C GLU A 178 -3.56 -16.41 -9.14
N LEU A 179 -2.41 -15.92 -9.60
CA LEU A 179 -1.29 -16.74 -10.07
C LEU A 179 -0.47 -17.36 -8.93
N ARG A 180 -0.84 -17.17 -7.68
CA ARG A 180 -0.11 -17.57 -6.47
C ARG A 180 1.31 -17.00 -6.39
N ASP A 181 1.50 -15.80 -6.93
CA ASP A 181 2.76 -15.07 -6.94
C ASP A 181 2.69 -13.82 -6.05
N GLN A 182 2.35 -14.01 -4.78
CA GLN A 182 2.24 -12.94 -3.78
C GLN A 182 3.54 -12.14 -3.66
N LYS A 183 4.70 -12.83 -3.83
CA LYS A 183 6.00 -12.15 -3.78
C LYS A 183 6.16 -11.11 -4.88
N MET A 184 5.58 -11.36 -6.05
CA MET A 184 5.56 -10.39 -7.13
C MET A 184 4.68 -9.18 -6.78
N ALA A 185 3.51 -9.38 -6.17
CA ALA A 185 2.67 -8.29 -5.68
C ALA A 185 3.43 -7.39 -4.69
N HIS A 186 4.14 -8.00 -3.72
CA HIS A 186 4.98 -7.25 -2.78
C HIS A 186 6.14 -6.49 -3.46
N LEU A 187 6.78 -7.07 -4.48
CA LEU A 187 7.83 -6.38 -5.24
C LEU A 187 7.29 -5.20 -6.06
N ILE A 188 6.09 -5.33 -6.65
CA ILE A 188 5.39 -4.24 -7.33
C ILE A 188 5.14 -3.09 -6.33
N SER A 189 4.61 -3.41 -5.17
CA SER A 189 4.33 -2.45 -4.11
C SER A 189 5.60 -1.78 -3.58
N LEU A 190 6.67 -2.56 -3.35
CA LEU A 190 7.98 -2.02 -2.94
C LEU A 190 8.54 -1.04 -3.97
N GLY A 191 8.49 -1.39 -5.26
CA GLY A 191 8.96 -0.51 -6.34
C GLY A 191 8.18 0.80 -6.40
N GLY A 192 6.86 0.73 -6.24
CA GLY A 192 5.98 1.90 -6.16
C GLY A 192 6.28 2.77 -4.95
N TRP A 193 6.45 2.15 -3.79
CA TRP A 193 6.78 2.87 -2.56
C TRP A 193 8.16 3.54 -2.62
N LEU A 194 9.20 2.85 -3.09
CA LEU A 194 10.53 3.43 -3.24
C LEU A 194 10.52 4.65 -4.17
N ARG A 195 9.77 4.58 -5.27
CA ARG A 195 9.65 5.73 -6.18
C ARG A 195 8.80 6.84 -5.58
N GLY A 196 7.72 6.52 -4.88
CA GLY A 196 6.92 7.48 -4.12
C GLY A 196 7.76 8.20 -3.06
N LEU A 197 8.58 7.46 -2.31
CA LEU A 197 9.50 8.03 -1.32
C LEU A 197 10.50 9.01 -1.94
N GLU A 198 11.11 8.65 -3.10
CA GLU A 198 12.01 9.55 -3.84
C GLU A 198 11.29 10.85 -4.24
N ILE A 199 10.08 10.74 -4.80
CA ILE A 199 9.29 11.89 -5.24
C ILE A 199 8.92 12.78 -4.04
N CYS A 200 8.40 12.20 -2.96
CA CYS A 200 8.00 12.94 -1.77
C CYS A 200 9.22 13.58 -1.08
N ALA A 201 10.31 12.83 -0.92
CA ALA A 201 11.54 13.37 -0.31
C ALA A 201 12.13 14.53 -1.14
N GLY A 202 12.16 14.41 -2.47
CA GLY A 202 12.60 15.49 -3.35
C GLY A 202 11.70 16.72 -3.31
N ALA A 203 10.38 16.53 -3.21
CA ALA A 203 9.42 17.62 -3.02
C ALA A 203 9.58 18.32 -1.67
N VAL A 204 9.85 17.57 -0.60
CA VAL A 204 10.14 18.14 0.73
C VAL A 204 11.48 18.84 0.74
N GLU A 205 12.53 18.25 0.14
CA GLU A 205 13.86 18.88 0.05
C GLU A 205 13.81 20.23 -0.67
N SER A 206 13.04 20.34 -1.76
CA SER A 206 12.91 21.58 -2.54
C SER A 206 12.22 22.72 -1.78
N ASN A 207 11.37 22.40 -0.81
CA ASN A 207 10.66 23.36 0.03
C ASN A 207 10.47 22.76 1.44
N TYR A 208 11.57 22.67 2.17
CA TYR A 208 11.60 22.05 3.48
C TYR A 208 10.85 22.85 4.54
N THR A 209 9.95 22.15 5.22
CA THR A 209 9.45 22.48 6.56
C THR A 209 9.34 21.19 7.37
N THR A 210 9.36 21.29 8.70
CA THR A 210 9.21 20.14 9.58
C THR A 210 7.86 19.44 9.36
N ASP A 211 6.80 20.21 9.12
CA ASP A 211 5.45 19.66 8.88
C ASP A 211 5.39 18.92 7.55
N ARG A 212 6.01 19.45 6.49
CA ARG A 212 6.11 18.74 5.20
C ARG A 212 6.95 17.47 5.30
N ALA A 213 8.00 17.48 6.13
CA ALA A 213 8.83 16.29 6.34
C ALA A 213 8.09 15.16 7.09
N ALA A 214 7.02 15.47 7.82
CA ALA A 214 6.25 14.47 8.56
C ALA A 214 5.66 13.38 7.66
N VAL A 215 5.32 13.68 6.39
CA VAL A 215 4.79 12.68 5.43
C VAL A 215 5.80 11.57 5.09
N LEU A 216 7.09 11.81 5.31
CA LEU A 216 8.15 10.83 5.07
C LEU A 216 8.32 9.83 6.22
N TRP A 217 7.63 10.05 7.35
CA TRP A 217 7.74 9.22 8.55
C TRP A 217 6.93 7.93 8.43
N GLN A 218 7.40 6.98 7.62
CA GLN A 218 6.67 5.75 7.27
C GLN A 218 7.40 4.52 7.85
N ARG A 219 7.60 4.49 9.19
CA ARG A 219 8.38 3.44 9.87
C ARG A 219 7.79 2.04 9.70
N ASP A 220 6.48 1.92 9.83
CA ASP A 220 5.82 0.61 9.78
C ASP A 220 5.90 0.04 8.37
N LEU A 221 5.74 0.88 7.36
CA LEU A 221 5.83 0.49 5.96
C LEU A 221 7.25 0.05 5.57
N ILE A 222 8.30 0.77 6.00
CA ILE A 222 9.68 0.35 5.74
C ILE A 222 10.05 -0.91 6.52
N ASN A 223 9.54 -1.09 7.73
CA ASN A 223 9.73 -2.31 8.51
C ASN A 223 9.08 -3.50 7.80
N TYR A 224 7.85 -3.33 7.30
CA TYR A 224 7.15 -4.34 6.52
C TYR A 224 7.98 -4.76 5.28
N PHE A 225 8.41 -3.82 4.44
CA PHE A 225 9.21 -4.15 3.26
C PHE A 225 10.56 -4.76 3.60
N ALA A 226 11.20 -4.34 4.68
CA ALA A 226 12.46 -4.93 5.14
C ALA A 226 12.31 -6.40 5.57
N GLU A 227 11.16 -6.79 6.09
CA GLU A 227 10.87 -8.20 6.40
C GLU A 227 10.48 -8.98 5.13
N GLU A 228 9.62 -8.42 4.27
CA GLU A 228 9.19 -9.09 3.04
C GLU A 228 10.36 -9.42 2.11
N ILE A 229 11.34 -8.53 1.96
CA ILE A 229 12.48 -8.77 1.08
C ILE A 229 13.36 -9.94 1.55
N LYS A 230 13.32 -10.30 2.85
CA LYS A 230 14.03 -11.47 3.39
C LYS A 230 13.39 -12.79 2.97
N THR A 231 12.13 -12.76 2.58
CA THR A 231 11.37 -13.95 2.17
C THR A 231 11.60 -14.35 0.72
N LEU A 232 12.39 -13.56 -0.03
CA LEU A 232 12.71 -13.86 -1.42
C LEU A 232 13.48 -15.18 -1.54
N PRO A 233 13.22 -15.99 -2.58
CA PRO A 233 13.98 -17.21 -2.83
C PRO A 233 15.48 -16.91 -2.97
N PRO A 234 16.38 -17.80 -2.51
CA PRO A 234 17.83 -17.58 -2.59
C PRO A 234 18.33 -17.22 -4.00
N ALA A 235 17.75 -17.84 -5.03
CA ALA A 235 18.09 -17.55 -6.43
C ALA A 235 17.78 -16.11 -6.87
N VAL A 236 16.87 -15.43 -6.19
CA VAL A 236 16.55 -14.02 -6.40
C VAL A 236 17.36 -13.15 -5.43
N ALA A 237 17.35 -13.52 -4.16
CA ALA A 237 17.96 -12.74 -3.07
C ALA A 237 19.47 -12.49 -3.26
N HIS A 238 20.18 -13.39 -3.95
CA HIS A 238 21.62 -13.28 -4.22
C HIS A 238 21.96 -12.60 -5.57
N LYS A 239 20.95 -12.17 -6.34
CA LYS A 239 21.23 -11.33 -7.51
C LYS A 239 21.77 -9.97 -7.04
N PRO A 240 22.78 -9.38 -7.73
CA PRO A 240 23.41 -8.12 -7.30
C PRO A 240 22.41 -6.99 -7.05
N LEU A 241 21.39 -6.86 -7.91
CA LEU A 241 20.31 -5.87 -7.74
C LEU A 241 19.59 -6.08 -6.40
N PHE A 242 19.20 -7.32 -6.06
CA PHE A 242 18.42 -7.60 -4.83
C PHE A 242 19.28 -7.47 -3.56
N GLU A 243 20.58 -7.74 -3.64
CA GLU A 243 21.51 -7.42 -2.55
C GLU A 243 21.58 -5.90 -2.32
N LYS A 244 21.68 -5.12 -3.40
CA LYS A 244 21.66 -3.65 -3.33
C LYS A 244 20.33 -3.12 -2.79
N VAL A 245 19.19 -3.63 -3.27
CA VAL A 245 17.87 -3.23 -2.78
C VAL A 245 17.72 -3.54 -1.30
N ARG A 246 18.10 -4.74 -0.86
CA ARG A 246 18.07 -5.12 0.57
C ARG A 246 18.95 -4.21 1.43
N ALA A 247 20.16 -3.91 0.98
CA ALA A 247 21.07 -3.01 1.70
C ALA A 247 20.46 -1.59 1.80
N GLY A 248 19.92 -1.07 0.71
CA GLY A 248 19.31 0.26 0.67
C GLY A 248 18.02 0.37 1.50
N VAL A 249 17.14 -0.62 1.42
CA VAL A 249 15.96 -0.72 2.30
C VAL A 249 16.40 -0.77 3.77
N GLY A 250 17.46 -1.51 4.08
CA GLY A 250 18.05 -1.54 5.42
C GLY A 250 18.58 -0.17 5.88
N ALA A 251 19.22 0.58 4.98
CA ALA A 251 19.71 1.93 5.27
C ALA A 251 18.57 2.92 5.52
N ILE A 252 17.52 2.92 4.68
CA ILE A 252 16.31 3.72 4.88
C ILE A 252 15.65 3.36 6.21
N ARG A 253 15.49 2.07 6.51
CA ARG A 253 14.95 1.59 7.78
C ARG A 253 15.75 2.09 8.98
N ALA A 254 17.08 2.00 8.92
CA ALA A 254 17.97 2.46 9.99
C ALA A 254 17.85 3.97 10.21
N LEU A 255 17.69 4.76 9.13
CA LEU A 255 17.50 6.20 9.20
C LEU A 255 16.16 6.52 9.87
N LEU A 256 15.04 5.97 9.38
CA LEU A 256 13.71 6.24 9.91
C LEU A 256 13.53 5.75 11.35
N ASN A 257 14.16 4.64 11.75
CA ASN A 257 14.09 4.15 13.13
C ASN A 257 14.97 4.93 14.11
N ARG A 258 16.04 5.56 13.63
CA ARG A 258 16.93 6.40 14.46
C ARG A 258 16.43 7.84 14.59
N ALA A 259 15.88 8.38 13.52
CA ALA A 259 15.44 9.76 13.47
C ALA A 259 14.29 10.00 14.47
N PRO A 260 14.23 11.18 15.12
CA PRO A 260 13.04 11.59 15.85
C PRO A 260 11.86 11.75 14.88
N GLU A 261 10.62 11.80 15.38
CA GLU A 261 9.39 11.99 14.57
C GLU A 261 9.47 13.19 13.61
N LYS A 262 10.36 14.15 13.90
CA LYS A 262 10.62 15.31 13.06
C LYS A 262 11.95 15.12 12.32
N LEU A 263 11.88 14.72 11.06
CA LEU A 263 13.04 14.58 10.19
C LEU A 263 13.67 15.96 9.94
N SER A 264 14.98 16.04 10.10
CA SER A 264 15.76 17.22 9.72
C SER A 264 15.92 17.31 8.18
N LEU A 265 16.31 18.48 7.67
CA LEU A 265 16.63 18.61 6.23
C LEU A 265 17.73 17.63 5.80
N GLU A 266 18.70 17.35 6.65
CA GLU A 266 19.76 16.38 6.34
C GLU A 266 19.23 14.97 6.28
N ASP A 267 18.27 14.58 7.13
CA ASP A 267 17.61 13.27 7.07
C ASP A 267 16.79 13.16 5.77
N VAL A 268 16.09 14.24 5.38
CA VAL A 268 15.32 14.27 4.11
C VAL A 268 16.25 14.11 2.91
N LYS A 269 17.37 14.82 2.87
CA LYS A 269 18.37 14.66 1.79
C LYS A 269 18.94 13.26 1.73
N ALA A 270 19.22 12.65 2.88
CA ALA A 270 19.71 11.28 2.96
C ALA A 270 18.66 10.27 2.45
N LEU A 271 17.39 10.44 2.83
CA LEU A 271 16.28 9.62 2.32
C LEU A 271 16.12 9.77 0.80
N HIS A 272 16.13 11.02 0.30
CA HIS A 272 16.02 11.30 -1.14
C HIS A 272 17.17 10.65 -1.92
N ALA A 273 18.40 10.85 -1.49
CA ALA A 273 19.58 10.26 -2.14
C ALA A 273 19.52 8.73 -2.16
N GLN A 274 19.17 8.10 -1.04
CA GLN A 274 19.08 6.65 -0.93
C GLN A 274 17.95 6.07 -1.80
N ALA A 275 16.76 6.68 -1.78
CA ALA A 275 15.64 6.26 -2.60
C ALA A 275 15.94 6.43 -4.10
N LYS A 276 16.56 7.54 -4.49
CA LYS A 276 17.00 7.82 -5.86
C LYS A 276 18.02 6.79 -6.35
N GLU A 277 19.02 6.47 -5.54
CA GLU A 277 20.03 5.46 -5.89
C GLU A 277 19.39 4.08 -6.14
N LEU A 278 18.43 3.68 -5.29
CA LEU A 278 17.71 2.42 -5.47
C LEU A 278 16.86 2.43 -6.74
N ASN A 279 16.12 3.49 -6.99
CA ASN A 279 15.29 3.61 -8.18
C ASN A 279 16.11 3.62 -9.48
N LEU A 280 17.30 4.25 -9.47
CA LEU A 280 18.23 4.17 -10.59
C LEU A 280 18.73 2.74 -10.81
N ALA A 281 19.07 2.02 -9.75
CA ALA A 281 19.50 0.62 -9.86
C ALA A 281 18.37 -0.30 -10.37
N ILE A 282 17.13 -0.09 -9.90
CA ILE A 282 15.94 -0.85 -10.33
C ILE A 282 15.64 -0.58 -11.81
N ALA A 283 15.81 0.66 -12.27
CA ALA A 283 15.53 1.06 -13.66
C ALA A 283 16.67 0.73 -14.62
N ALA A 284 17.88 0.43 -14.15
CA ALA A 284 19.01 0.10 -15.01
C ALA A 284 18.72 -1.17 -15.81
N ALA A 285 19.14 -1.19 -17.08
CA ALA A 285 19.17 -2.41 -17.88
C ALA A 285 20.24 -3.37 -17.31
N ASP A 286 19.95 -4.67 -17.36
CA ASP A 286 20.92 -5.73 -16.99
C ASP A 286 22.06 -5.80 -17.97
#